data_ed82ebcaeb54f8cca94188c951b456ac
#
_entry.id   ed82ebcaeb54f8cca94188c951b456ac
#
_cell.length_a   1.000
_cell.length_b   1.000
_cell.length_c   1.000
_cell.angle_alpha   90.00
_cell.angle_beta   90.00
_cell.angle_gamma   90.00
#
_symmetry.space_group_name_H-M   'P 1'
#
loop_
_entity.id
_entity.type
_entity.pdbx_description
1 polymer ?
#
loop_
_entity_poly.entity_id
_entity_poly.type
_entity_poly.pdbx_seq_one_letter_code
_entity_poly.pdbx_strand_id
1 'polypeptide(L)'
;MTSFSKKLSQKWEKRRQKQKEKRANKPRKPVNISRRVYLLFGVVFVLFLLLFARLTYMQVYNKSFYTKKLEDNSKYTVRIASERGQIFDAKGVALTTNQSKDVITFTRSNLVSSDTMKKVAEKLATMVTLTETKVTARQKRDFYLADSATYKRVVNDLPNDKKTDKFGNKLAEATIYNNAVDAVPDEAVDYSEDELKIVYIYSQMNAVSNFSTVTLKTGDLTPEQIAIVAAKQKELNGITVAKDWERHTVDSALSPLIGKVSSSEAGLPQEDAKEYLKKGYALNDRVGTSYLEKEYEEKLQGKHTVREITVDKEGEVASDKITQKGSKGNNLQLTIDLDFQKGVEDILGQQLSSEISENKATYSEGMYAVVM
;
A
#
# COMPACT_ATOMS: atom_id res chain seq x y z
N MET A 1 -14.38 85.01 69.40
CA MET A 1 -13.36 83.97 69.03
C MET A 1 -13.61 83.23 67.65
N THR A 2 -14.16 83.85 66.63
CA THR A 2 -14.61 83.15 65.42
C THR A 2 -13.98 83.62 64.09
N SER A 3 -13.28 84.74 64.08
CA SER A 3 -12.68 85.25 62.85
C SER A 3 -11.27 84.72 62.57
N PHE A 4 -10.50 84.39 63.58
CA PHE A 4 -9.10 83.90 63.43
C PHE A 4 -9.03 82.43 63.00
N SER A 5 -9.93 81.60 63.46
CA SER A 5 -10.04 80.19 63.13
C SER A 5 -10.39 80.00 61.63
N LYS A 6 -11.31 80.82 61.10
CA LYS A 6 -11.66 80.73 59.62
C LYS A 6 -10.52 81.16 58.71
N LYS A 7 -9.69 82.12 59.11
CA LYS A 7 -8.52 82.49 58.29
C LYS A 7 -7.41 81.46 58.28
N LEU A 8 -7.27 80.69 59.37
CA LEU A 8 -6.30 79.62 59.44
C LEU A 8 -6.76 78.39 58.58
N SER A 9 -8.04 78.02 58.69
CA SER A 9 -8.55 76.91 57.83
C SER A 9 -8.47 77.18 56.36
N GLN A 10 -8.81 78.38 55.89
CA GLN A 10 -8.66 78.81 54.47
C GLN A 10 -7.21 78.81 54.00
N LYS A 11 -6.26 79.17 54.92
CA LYS A 11 -4.83 79.14 54.61
C LYS A 11 -4.30 77.67 54.46
N TRP A 12 -4.84 76.74 55.22
CA TRP A 12 -4.52 75.33 55.17
C TRP A 12 -5.14 74.69 53.94
N GLU A 13 -6.32 75.02 53.53
CA GLU A 13 -6.98 74.54 52.36
C GLU A 13 -6.26 75.00 51.07
N LYS A 14 -5.89 76.27 50.99
CA LYS A 14 -5.07 76.79 49.87
C LYS A 14 -3.69 76.14 49.76
N ARG A 15 -3.06 75.78 50.87
CA ARG A 15 -1.81 75.01 50.89
C ARG A 15 -2.02 73.61 50.44
N ARG A 16 -3.11 72.95 50.82
CA ARG A 16 -3.46 71.59 50.35
C ARG A 16 -3.77 71.55 48.81
N GLN A 17 -4.53 72.54 48.37
CA GLN A 17 -4.81 72.67 46.92
C GLN A 17 -3.53 72.90 46.11
N LYS A 18 -2.67 73.82 46.51
CA LYS A 18 -1.36 74.05 45.86
C LYS A 18 -0.46 72.79 45.89
N GLN A 19 -0.53 71.94 46.91
CA GLN A 19 0.20 70.71 46.96
C GLN A 19 -0.41 69.62 46.05
N LYS A 20 -1.76 69.60 45.95
CA LYS A 20 -2.42 68.73 45.00
C LYS A 20 -2.14 69.11 43.56
N GLU A 21 -2.15 70.39 43.21
CA GLU A 21 -1.81 70.87 41.88
C GLU A 21 -0.34 70.66 41.54
N LYS A 22 0.58 70.80 42.49
CA LYS A 22 2.02 70.49 42.27
C LYS A 22 2.25 68.98 42.12
N ARG A 23 1.40 68.12 42.65
CA ARG A 23 1.45 66.66 42.47
C ARG A 23 0.80 66.22 41.14
N ALA A 24 -0.27 66.91 40.72
CA ALA A 24 -0.95 66.66 39.46
C ALA A 24 -0.13 67.09 38.26
N ASN A 25 0.68 68.15 38.39
CA ASN A 25 1.47 68.73 37.31
C ASN A 25 2.94 68.24 37.30
N LYS A 26 3.28 67.17 38.05
CA LYS A 26 4.59 66.54 37.87
C LYS A 26 4.59 65.78 36.54
N PRO A 27 5.45 66.15 35.57
CA PRO A 27 5.59 65.38 34.35
C PRO A 27 5.94 63.95 34.74
N ARG A 28 5.17 63.00 34.21
CA ARG A 28 5.48 61.57 34.39
C ARG A 28 6.91 61.36 33.80
N LYS A 29 7.84 60.97 34.66
CA LYS A 29 9.20 60.64 34.21
C LYS A 29 9.05 59.58 33.14
N PRO A 30 9.69 59.73 31.97
CA PRO A 30 9.69 58.70 30.93
C PRO A 30 10.13 57.40 31.59
N VAL A 31 9.38 56.33 31.35
CA VAL A 31 9.73 54.98 31.81
C VAL A 31 11.03 54.59 31.16
N ASN A 32 12.15 54.75 31.87
CA ASN A 32 13.44 54.27 31.39
C ASN A 32 13.37 52.76 31.35
N ILE A 33 13.04 52.23 30.17
CA ILE A 33 13.13 50.79 29.89
C ILE A 33 14.57 50.38 30.19
N SER A 34 14.75 49.50 31.17
CA SER A 34 16.08 49.10 31.64
C SER A 34 16.89 48.53 30.45
N ARG A 35 18.20 48.81 30.40
CA ARG A 35 19.09 48.23 29.36
C ARG A 35 18.92 46.73 29.13
N ARG A 36 18.50 46.01 30.16
CA ARG A 36 18.19 44.56 30.12
C ARG A 36 17.02 44.24 29.19
N VAL A 37 15.98 45.10 29.13
CA VAL A 37 14.83 44.92 28.27
C VAL A 37 15.21 45.15 26.80
N TYR A 38 16.02 46.19 26.51
CA TYR A 38 16.55 46.39 25.15
C TYR A 38 17.44 45.22 24.70
N LEU A 39 18.26 44.67 25.60
CA LEU A 39 19.08 43.51 25.31
C LEU A 39 18.24 42.30 25.00
N LEU A 40 17.16 42.06 25.76
CA LEU A 40 16.20 40.96 25.51
C LEU A 40 15.51 41.12 24.16
N PHE A 41 15.04 42.33 23.82
CA PHE A 41 14.47 42.60 22.51
C PHE A 41 15.51 42.40 21.39
N GLY A 42 16.76 42.78 21.60
CA GLY A 42 17.86 42.54 20.67
C GLY A 42 18.08 41.05 20.39
N VAL A 43 18.09 40.21 21.43
CA VAL A 43 18.22 38.76 21.29
C VAL A 43 17.03 38.17 20.52
N VAL A 44 15.80 38.55 20.88
CA VAL A 44 14.60 38.08 20.17
C VAL A 44 14.63 38.51 18.71
N PHE A 45 15.05 39.75 18.42
CA PHE A 45 15.18 40.24 17.05
C PHE A 45 16.22 39.46 16.23
N VAL A 46 17.37 39.15 16.83
CA VAL A 46 18.39 38.32 16.18
C VAL A 46 17.87 36.92 15.90
N LEU A 47 17.15 36.29 16.85
CA LEU A 47 16.52 34.98 16.64
C LEU A 47 15.50 35.04 15.50
N PHE A 48 14.72 36.12 15.43
CA PHE A 48 13.75 36.33 14.34
C PHE A 48 14.44 36.48 12.99
N LEU A 49 15.56 37.22 12.93
CA LEU A 49 16.36 37.33 11.72
C LEU A 49 16.95 36.01 11.28
N LEU A 50 17.40 35.17 12.22
CA LEU A 50 17.91 33.85 11.91
C LEU A 50 16.80 32.95 11.36
N LEU A 51 15.60 32.99 11.95
CA LEU A 51 14.43 32.25 11.44
C LEU A 51 14.03 32.73 10.04
N PHE A 52 14.01 34.05 9.83
CA PHE A 52 13.72 34.66 8.53
C PHE A 52 14.76 34.27 7.46
N ALA A 53 16.03 34.33 7.80
CA ALA A 53 17.11 33.90 6.91
C ALA A 53 16.98 32.39 6.56
N ARG A 54 16.65 31.56 7.54
CA ARG A 54 16.41 30.12 7.32
C ARG A 54 15.20 29.85 6.43
N LEU A 55 14.09 30.56 6.64
CA LEU A 55 12.90 30.47 5.80
C LEU A 55 13.20 30.91 4.37
N THR A 56 13.90 32.04 4.20
CA THR A 56 14.32 32.52 2.88
C THR A 56 15.24 31.52 2.18
N TYR A 57 16.21 30.96 2.90
CA TYR A 57 17.08 29.90 2.38
C TYR A 57 16.27 28.66 1.90
N MET A 58 15.28 28.21 2.68
CA MET A 58 14.43 27.08 2.30
C MET A 58 13.52 27.43 1.11
N GLN A 59 12.94 28.64 1.07
CA GLN A 59 11.96 29.01 0.05
C GLN A 59 12.59 29.51 -1.27
N VAL A 60 13.77 30.08 -1.23
CA VAL A 60 14.43 30.66 -2.41
C VAL A 60 15.55 29.74 -2.91
N TYR A 61 16.49 29.38 -2.05
CA TYR A 61 17.68 28.61 -2.45
C TYR A 61 17.38 27.13 -2.68
N ASN A 62 16.61 26.54 -1.79
CA ASN A 62 16.26 25.11 -1.86
C ASN A 62 14.83 24.85 -2.38
N LYS A 63 14.21 25.84 -3.01
CA LYS A 63 12.85 25.70 -3.55
C LYS A 63 12.71 24.45 -4.44
N SER A 64 13.64 24.26 -5.36
CA SER A 64 13.64 23.11 -6.28
C SER A 64 13.72 21.76 -5.55
N PHE A 65 14.54 21.69 -4.50
CA PHE A 65 14.65 20.47 -3.67
C PHE A 65 13.35 20.15 -2.94
N TYR A 66 12.75 21.14 -2.27
CA TYR A 66 11.50 20.94 -1.55
C TYR A 66 10.30 20.73 -2.47
N THR A 67 10.25 21.44 -3.61
CA THR A 67 9.22 21.23 -4.63
C THR A 67 9.34 19.81 -5.20
N LYS A 68 10.55 19.37 -5.57
CA LYS A 68 10.79 18.01 -6.05
C LYS A 68 10.40 16.96 -5.01
N LYS A 69 10.74 17.17 -3.74
CA LYS A 69 10.35 16.27 -2.65
C LYS A 69 8.84 16.21 -2.41
N LEU A 70 8.12 17.32 -2.62
CA LEU A 70 6.66 17.37 -2.59
C LEU A 70 6.06 16.66 -3.82
N GLU A 71 6.63 16.88 -5.00
CA GLU A 71 6.23 16.20 -6.23
C GLU A 71 6.48 14.70 -6.16
N ASP A 72 7.64 14.28 -5.66
CA ASP A 72 7.97 12.86 -5.46
C ASP A 72 7.02 12.16 -4.46
N ASN A 73 6.49 12.89 -3.46
CA ASN A 73 5.52 12.36 -2.50
C ASN A 73 4.08 12.31 -3.05
N SER A 74 3.79 13.01 -4.13
CA SER A 74 2.47 13.04 -4.78
C SER A 74 2.41 12.21 -6.06
N LYS A 75 3.54 11.71 -6.53
CA LYS A 75 3.64 10.88 -7.73
C LYS A 75 3.87 9.44 -7.37
N TYR A 76 3.14 8.55 -7.98
CA TYR A 76 3.36 7.11 -7.87
C TYR A 76 3.25 6.44 -9.23
N THR A 77 3.94 5.32 -9.33
CA THR A 77 4.03 4.55 -10.56
C THR A 77 3.22 3.27 -10.41
N VAL A 78 2.24 3.09 -11.27
CA VAL A 78 1.48 1.84 -11.39
C VAL A 78 2.02 1.07 -12.57
N ARG A 79 2.41 -0.18 -12.34
CA ARG A 79 2.82 -1.11 -13.39
C ARG A 79 1.66 -2.04 -13.69
N ILE A 80 1.26 -2.11 -14.95
CA ILE A 80 0.22 -3.01 -15.43
C ILE A 80 0.92 -4.10 -16.22
N ALA A 81 0.76 -5.35 -15.79
CA ALA A 81 1.35 -6.50 -16.46
C ALA A 81 0.82 -6.62 -17.89
N SER A 82 1.72 -6.89 -18.84
CA SER A 82 1.34 -7.21 -20.20
C SER A 82 1.20 -8.71 -20.37
N GLU A 83 0.52 -9.12 -21.44
CA GLU A 83 0.37 -10.52 -21.75
C GLU A 83 1.71 -11.20 -21.99
N ARG A 84 1.86 -12.40 -21.46
CA ARG A 84 3.00 -13.28 -21.71
C ARG A 84 2.96 -13.83 -23.12
N GLY A 85 4.11 -14.02 -23.76
CA GLY A 85 4.22 -14.71 -25.04
C GLY A 85 3.67 -16.14 -24.96
N GLN A 86 3.15 -16.66 -26.06
CA GLN A 86 2.62 -18.01 -26.14
C GLN A 86 3.72 -18.99 -26.62
N ILE A 87 3.55 -20.26 -26.26
CA ILE A 87 4.39 -21.35 -26.71
C ILE A 87 3.58 -22.14 -27.76
N PHE A 88 4.18 -22.39 -28.91
CA PHE A 88 3.58 -23.11 -30.04
C PHE A 88 4.38 -24.36 -30.35
N ASP A 89 3.71 -25.34 -30.92
CA ASP A 89 4.35 -26.53 -31.53
C ASP A 89 4.99 -26.20 -32.88
N ALA A 90 5.58 -27.21 -33.54
CA ALA A 90 6.22 -27.08 -34.85
C ALA A 90 5.27 -26.62 -35.98
N LYS A 91 3.98 -26.92 -35.83
CA LYS A 91 2.91 -26.59 -36.81
C LYS A 91 2.20 -25.28 -36.48
N GLY A 92 2.57 -24.60 -35.38
CA GLY A 92 1.93 -23.37 -34.94
C GLY A 92 0.66 -23.59 -34.09
N VAL A 93 0.45 -24.78 -33.55
CA VAL A 93 -0.62 -25.07 -32.60
C VAL A 93 -0.23 -24.51 -31.23
N ALA A 94 -1.11 -23.72 -30.60
CA ALA A 94 -0.82 -23.13 -29.32
C ALA A 94 -0.78 -24.21 -28.23
N LEU A 95 0.34 -24.34 -27.55
CA LEU A 95 0.54 -25.22 -26.39
C LEU A 95 0.18 -24.52 -25.08
N THR A 96 0.28 -23.18 -25.09
CA THR A 96 -0.11 -22.35 -23.96
C THR A 96 -0.96 -21.20 -24.42
N THR A 97 -1.93 -20.80 -23.57
CA THR A 97 -2.77 -19.63 -23.78
C THR A 97 -2.80 -18.74 -22.54
N ASN A 98 -3.08 -17.45 -22.74
CA ASN A 98 -3.36 -16.53 -21.64
C ASN A 98 -4.87 -16.32 -21.60
N GLN A 99 -5.52 -16.91 -20.63
CA GLN A 99 -6.96 -16.76 -20.45
C GLN A 99 -7.22 -15.45 -19.70
N SER A 100 -7.91 -14.51 -20.36
CA SER A 100 -8.30 -13.25 -19.73
C SER A 100 -9.37 -13.50 -18.69
N LYS A 101 -9.19 -12.93 -17.48
CA LYS A 101 -10.14 -12.97 -16.37
C LYS A 101 -10.40 -11.55 -15.88
N ASP A 102 -11.64 -11.26 -15.53
CA ASP A 102 -11.96 -10.04 -14.81
C ASP A 102 -11.53 -10.17 -13.36
N VAL A 103 -10.92 -9.12 -12.84
CA VAL A 103 -10.40 -9.06 -11.49
C VAL A 103 -10.80 -7.78 -10.80
N ILE A 104 -10.94 -7.83 -9.49
CA ILE A 104 -11.09 -6.65 -8.65
C ILE A 104 -9.76 -6.39 -7.97
N THR A 105 -9.22 -5.20 -8.20
CA THR A 105 -7.93 -4.77 -7.65
C THR A 105 -8.11 -3.61 -6.69
N PHE A 106 -7.19 -3.52 -5.74
CA PHE A 106 -7.05 -2.37 -4.85
C PHE A 106 -5.68 -1.76 -5.00
N THR A 107 -5.62 -0.44 -5.24
CA THR A 107 -4.39 0.34 -5.25
C THR A 107 -4.35 1.22 -4.01
N ARG A 108 -3.35 1.04 -3.15
CA ARG A 108 -3.23 1.80 -1.91
C ARG A 108 -2.63 3.18 -2.18
N SER A 109 -3.38 4.24 -1.88
CA SER A 109 -2.84 5.60 -1.84
C SER A 109 -2.27 5.91 -0.45
N ASN A 110 -1.35 6.87 -0.35
CA ASN A 110 -0.76 7.30 0.92
C ASN A 110 -1.76 7.99 1.87
N LEU A 111 -2.93 8.37 1.37
CA LEU A 111 -3.98 9.07 2.12
C LEU A 111 -5.10 8.16 2.61
N VAL A 112 -5.10 6.89 2.19
CA VAL A 112 -6.11 5.92 2.62
C VAL A 112 -5.78 5.44 4.03
N SER A 113 -6.60 5.84 5.00
CA SER A 113 -6.48 5.40 6.40
C SER A 113 -7.01 3.97 6.59
N SER A 114 -6.62 3.33 7.70
CA SER A 114 -7.16 2.02 8.10
C SER A 114 -8.68 2.03 8.24
N ASP A 115 -9.26 3.10 8.81
CA ASP A 115 -10.71 3.30 8.89
C ASP A 115 -11.37 3.30 7.51
N THR A 116 -10.76 3.97 6.54
CA THR A 116 -11.27 4.03 5.16
C THR A 116 -11.18 2.66 4.50
N MET A 117 -10.05 1.96 4.65
CA MET A 117 -9.90 0.59 4.12
C MET A 117 -10.93 -0.36 4.72
N LYS A 118 -11.19 -0.27 6.02
CA LYS A 118 -12.21 -1.07 6.70
C LYS A 118 -13.60 -0.86 6.08
N LYS A 119 -14.03 0.40 5.92
CA LYS A 119 -15.31 0.74 5.29
C LYS A 119 -15.40 0.28 3.84
N VAL A 120 -14.30 0.36 3.08
CA VAL A 120 -14.25 -0.15 1.70
C VAL A 120 -14.38 -1.67 1.69
N ALA A 121 -13.68 -2.38 2.60
CA ALA A 121 -13.78 -3.83 2.73
C ALA A 121 -15.21 -4.28 3.11
N GLU A 122 -15.86 -3.60 4.05
CA GLU A 122 -17.26 -3.83 4.44
C GLU A 122 -18.20 -3.69 3.24
N LYS A 123 -18.08 -2.59 2.48
CA LYS A 123 -18.89 -2.36 1.29
C LYS A 123 -18.61 -3.40 0.20
N LEU A 124 -17.34 -3.70 -0.08
CA LEU A 124 -16.97 -4.63 -1.14
C LEU A 124 -17.44 -6.05 -0.82
N ALA A 125 -17.37 -6.49 0.44
CA ALA A 125 -17.84 -7.81 0.88
C ALA A 125 -19.32 -8.07 0.59
N THR A 126 -20.15 -7.01 0.53
CA THR A 126 -21.57 -7.13 0.16
C THR A 126 -21.81 -7.24 -1.34
N MET A 127 -20.81 -6.93 -2.18
CA MET A 127 -20.93 -6.88 -3.64
C MET A 127 -20.31 -8.08 -4.33
N VAL A 128 -19.39 -8.78 -3.65
CA VAL A 128 -18.63 -9.90 -4.23
C VAL A 128 -18.74 -11.14 -3.37
N THR A 129 -18.81 -12.30 -4.00
CA THR A 129 -18.76 -13.60 -3.32
C THR A 129 -17.31 -14.05 -3.22
N LEU A 130 -16.86 -14.37 -2.01
CA LEU A 130 -15.54 -14.97 -1.75
C LEU A 130 -15.71 -16.43 -1.38
N THR A 131 -14.91 -17.31 -2.00
CA THR A 131 -14.92 -18.75 -1.78
C THR A 131 -13.97 -19.20 -0.68
N GLU A 132 -12.85 -18.49 -0.51
CA GLU A 132 -11.85 -18.76 0.53
C GLU A 132 -11.60 -17.51 1.37
N THR A 133 -11.67 -17.67 2.69
CA THR A 133 -11.51 -16.58 3.66
C THR A 133 -10.60 -17.00 4.82
N LYS A 134 -9.49 -17.67 4.49
CA LYS A 134 -8.52 -18.04 5.52
C LYS A 134 -7.78 -16.80 6.01
N VAL A 135 -7.95 -16.51 7.30
CA VAL A 135 -7.28 -15.38 7.97
C VAL A 135 -6.56 -15.87 9.22
N THR A 136 -5.41 -15.27 9.50
CA THR A 136 -4.62 -15.55 10.71
C THR A 136 -5.17 -14.79 11.92
N ALA A 137 -4.83 -15.23 13.14
CA ALA A 137 -5.17 -14.52 14.37
C ALA A 137 -4.62 -13.06 14.36
N ARG A 138 -3.43 -12.86 13.78
CA ARG A 138 -2.85 -11.52 13.63
C ARG A 138 -3.72 -10.63 12.73
N GLN A 139 -4.18 -11.11 11.59
CA GLN A 139 -5.03 -10.35 10.67
C GLN A 139 -6.37 -9.97 11.29
N LYS A 140 -6.95 -10.86 12.10
CA LYS A 140 -8.17 -10.57 12.86
C LYS A 140 -7.98 -9.41 13.84
N ARG A 141 -6.86 -9.40 14.59
CA ARG A 141 -6.52 -8.35 15.53
C ARG A 141 -6.16 -7.03 14.83
N ASP A 142 -5.45 -7.08 13.69
CA ASP A 142 -5.17 -5.92 12.86
C ASP A 142 -6.47 -5.26 12.35
N PHE A 143 -7.46 -6.07 11.95
CA PHE A 143 -8.79 -5.58 11.57
C PHE A 143 -9.55 -4.95 12.74
N TYR A 144 -9.47 -5.53 13.94
CA TYR A 144 -10.06 -4.95 15.14
C TYR A 144 -9.48 -3.58 15.45
N LEU A 145 -8.18 -3.42 15.31
CA LEU A 145 -7.45 -2.17 15.54
C LEU A 145 -7.51 -1.19 14.36
N ALA A 146 -8.14 -1.57 13.25
CA ALA A 146 -8.27 -0.70 12.07
C ALA A 146 -9.08 0.57 12.37
N ASP A 147 -10.05 0.47 13.29
CA ASP A 147 -10.82 1.62 13.80
C ASP A 147 -9.95 2.48 14.73
N SER A 148 -9.80 3.77 14.38
CA SER A 148 -8.90 4.69 15.08
C SER A 148 -9.33 4.94 16.55
N ALA A 149 -10.63 4.88 16.87
CA ALA A 149 -11.11 5.05 18.22
C ALA A 149 -10.78 3.80 19.05
N THR A 150 -11.00 2.63 18.50
CA THR A 150 -10.65 1.33 19.11
C THR A 150 -9.15 1.24 19.36
N TYR A 151 -8.33 1.58 18.37
CA TYR A 151 -6.86 1.59 18.51
C TYR A 151 -6.42 2.52 19.66
N LYS A 152 -6.92 3.76 19.68
CA LYS A 152 -6.60 4.72 20.75
C LYS A 152 -7.01 4.21 22.14
N ARG A 153 -8.17 3.56 22.25
CA ARG A 153 -8.63 2.96 23.50
C ARG A 153 -7.67 1.86 23.95
N VAL A 154 -7.36 0.90 23.09
CA VAL A 154 -6.44 -0.21 23.43
C VAL A 154 -5.07 0.33 23.81
N VAL A 155 -4.52 1.31 23.07
CA VAL A 155 -3.22 1.93 23.42
C VAL A 155 -3.28 2.65 24.76
N ASN A 156 -4.38 3.35 25.10
CA ASN A 156 -4.52 4.01 26.39
C ASN A 156 -4.52 3.01 27.55
N ASP A 157 -5.16 1.85 27.34
CA ASP A 157 -5.27 0.79 28.33
C ASP A 157 -3.97 -0.02 28.51
N LEU A 158 -3.00 0.11 27.59
CA LEU A 158 -1.70 -0.54 27.72
C LEU A 158 -0.95 -0.06 28.99
N PRO A 159 -0.23 -0.95 29.68
CA PRO A 159 0.72 -0.60 30.72
C PRO A 159 1.80 0.36 30.22
N ASN A 160 2.35 1.19 31.13
CA ASN A 160 3.33 2.21 30.74
C ASN A 160 4.62 1.62 30.14
N ASP A 161 5.09 0.47 30.62
CA ASP A 161 6.26 -0.25 30.08
C ASP A 161 6.08 -0.74 28.65
N LYS A 162 4.83 -0.82 28.17
CA LYS A 162 4.46 -1.14 26.77
C LYS A 162 4.34 0.09 25.88
N LYS A 163 4.40 1.30 26.46
CA LYS A 163 4.28 2.60 25.76
C LYS A 163 5.56 3.41 25.80
N THR A 164 6.35 3.26 26.87
CA THR A 164 7.57 4.04 27.11
C THR A 164 8.74 3.14 27.49
N ASP A 165 9.96 3.62 27.22
CA ASP A 165 11.19 2.97 27.66
C ASP A 165 11.45 3.23 29.18
N LYS A 166 12.54 2.65 29.71
CA LYS A 166 12.94 2.83 31.13
C LYS A 166 13.31 4.29 31.48
N PHE A 167 13.46 5.17 30.50
CA PHE A 167 13.78 6.58 30.67
C PHE A 167 12.54 7.48 30.49
N GLY A 168 11.36 6.89 30.24
CA GLY A 168 10.11 7.61 30.02
C GLY A 168 9.91 8.12 28.60
N ASN A 169 10.78 7.80 27.65
CA ASN A 169 10.59 8.17 26.26
C ASN A 169 9.58 7.24 25.59
N LYS A 170 8.76 7.79 24.69
CA LYS A 170 7.79 7.02 23.91
C LYS A 170 8.52 5.99 23.03
N LEU A 171 8.06 4.73 23.07
CA LEU A 171 8.52 3.69 22.17
C LEU A 171 8.19 4.01 20.72
N ALA A 172 8.89 3.36 19.78
CA ALA A 172 8.57 3.48 18.37
C ALA A 172 7.11 3.08 18.09
N GLU A 173 6.43 3.81 17.21
CA GLU A 173 5.01 3.57 16.88
C GLU A 173 4.74 2.11 16.49
N ALA A 174 5.64 1.49 15.71
CA ALA A 174 5.53 0.08 15.34
C ALA A 174 5.56 -0.86 16.57
N THR A 175 6.36 -0.53 17.59
CA THR A 175 6.43 -1.31 18.84
C THR A 175 5.15 -1.16 19.63
N ILE A 176 4.65 0.06 19.77
CA ILE A 176 3.37 0.34 20.46
C ILE A 176 2.22 -0.37 19.73
N TYR A 177 2.21 -0.33 18.39
CA TYR A 177 1.21 -1.03 17.59
C TYR A 177 1.25 -2.55 17.83
N ASN A 178 2.43 -3.16 17.81
CA ASN A 178 2.57 -4.59 18.11
C ASN A 178 2.09 -4.94 19.52
N ASN A 179 2.45 -4.14 20.53
CA ASN A 179 1.97 -4.32 21.88
C ASN A 179 0.43 -4.19 21.98
N ALA A 180 -0.17 -3.28 21.20
CA ALA A 180 -1.62 -3.14 21.12
C ALA A 180 -2.27 -4.38 20.46
N VAL A 181 -1.67 -4.93 19.41
CA VAL A 181 -2.14 -6.17 18.77
C VAL A 181 -2.11 -7.34 19.75
N ASP A 182 -1.03 -7.47 20.51
CA ASP A 182 -0.88 -8.55 21.50
C ASP A 182 -1.85 -8.40 22.69
N ALA A 183 -2.31 -7.18 22.97
CA ALA A 183 -3.27 -6.88 24.03
C ALA A 183 -4.73 -7.11 23.62
N VAL A 184 -5.04 -7.35 22.35
CA VAL A 184 -6.41 -7.66 21.89
C VAL A 184 -6.79 -9.07 22.35
N PRO A 185 -7.84 -9.24 23.17
CA PRO A 185 -8.29 -10.57 23.62
C PRO A 185 -8.92 -11.35 22.45
N ASP A 186 -8.83 -12.70 22.50
CA ASP A 186 -9.33 -13.57 21.46
C ASP A 186 -10.86 -13.48 21.31
N GLU A 187 -11.57 -13.24 22.40
CA GLU A 187 -13.03 -13.08 22.40
C GLU A 187 -13.49 -11.83 21.62
N ALA A 188 -12.64 -10.80 21.52
CA ALA A 188 -12.95 -9.58 20.78
C ALA A 188 -12.80 -9.74 19.26
N VAL A 189 -12.22 -10.87 18.80
CA VAL A 189 -11.92 -11.16 17.39
C VAL A 189 -12.55 -12.49 16.94
N ASP A 190 -13.60 -12.92 17.64
CA ASP A 190 -14.42 -14.06 17.24
C ASP A 190 -15.45 -13.59 16.20
N TYR A 191 -15.02 -13.63 14.94
CA TYR A 191 -15.80 -13.15 13.80
C TYR A 191 -16.61 -14.28 13.16
N SER A 192 -17.85 -13.96 12.78
CA SER A 192 -18.70 -14.81 11.96
C SER A 192 -18.11 -15.03 10.54
N GLU A 193 -18.64 -16.00 9.80
CA GLU A 193 -18.19 -16.29 8.43
C GLU A 193 -18.29 -15.06 7.50
N ASP A 194 -19.34 -14.25 7.65
CA ASP A 194 -19.51 -13.05 6.83
C ASP A 194 -18.51 -11.95 7.24
N GLU A 195 -18.25 -11.81 8.52
CA GLU A 195 -17.22 -10.88 9.00
C GLU A 195 -15.81 -11.34 8.60
N LEU A 196 -15.55 -12.65 8.55
CA LEU A 196 -14.27 -13.19 8.08
C LEU A 196 -13.98 -12.82 6.62
N LYS A 197 -15.01 -12.69 5.76
CA LYS A 197 -14.86 -12.17 4.40
C LYS A 197 -14.35 -10.72 4.41
N ILE A 198 -14.91 -9.89 5.28
CA ILE A 198 -14.49 -8.49 5.45
C ILE A 198 -13.06 -8.41 5.96
N VAL A 199 -12.73 -9.21 6.99
CA VAL A 199 -11.37 -9.31 7.54
C VAL A 199 -10.37 -9.73 6.47
N TYR A 200 -10.73 -10.71 5.63
CA TYR A 200 -9.89 -11.17 4.53
C TYR A 200 -9.60 -10.04 3.54
N ILE A 201 -10.64 -9.37 3.01
CA ILE A 201 -10.48 -8.24 2.08
C ILE A 201 -9.59 -7.16 2.72
N TYR A 202 -9.91 -6.76 3.95
CA TYR A 202 -9.12 -5.76 4.68
C TYR A 202 -7.66 -6.17 4.81
N SER A 203 -7.39 -7.43 5.16
CA SER A 203 -6.03 -7.93 5.35
C SER A 203 -5.20 -7.87 4.06
N GLN A 204 -5.82 -8.20 2.92
CA GLN A 204 -5.18 -8.06 1.60
C GLN A 204 -4.86 -6.60 1.28
N MET A 205 -5.82 -5.69 1.53
CA MET A 205 -5.61 -4.25 1.34
C MET A 205 -4.53 -3.69 2.27
N ASN A 206 -4.49 -4.15 3.51
CA ASN A 206 -3.53 -3.67 4.52
C ASN A 206 -2.10 -4.18 4.31
N ALA A 207 -1.94 -5.35 3.70
CA ALA A 207 -0.63 -5.93 3.38
C ALA A 207 0.12 -5.18 2.28
N VAL A 208 -0.58 -4.37 1.50
CA VAL A 208 -0.02 -3.68 0.33
C VAL A 208 0.72 -2.41 0.74
N SER A 209 1.91 -2.24 0.20
CA SER A 209 2.67 -1.00 0.35
C SER A 209 1.97 0.17 -0.35
N ASN A 210 2.21 1.39 0.13
CA ASN A 210 1.68 2.58 -0.53
C ASN A 210 2.07 2.59 -2.01
N PHE A 211 1.10 2.94 -2.85
CA PHE A 211 1.23 3.02 -4.31
C PHE A 211 1.41 1.67 -5.03
N SER A 212 1.17 0.57 -4.33
CA SER A 212 1.13 -0.77 -4.92
C SER A 212 -0.30 -1.24 -5.09
N THR A 213 -0.50 -2.16 -6.04
CA THR A 213 -1.80 -2.74 -6.36
C THR A 213 -1.82 -4.20 -5.95
N VAL A 214 -2.92 -4.66 -5.37
CA VAL A 214 -3.19 -6.07 -5.08
C VAL A 214 -4.49 -6.49 -5.75
N THR A 215 -4.55 -7.74 -6.18
CA THR A 215 -5.79 -8.36 -6.65
C THR A 215 -6.55 -8.92 -5.45
N LEU A 216 -7.76 -8.45 -5.23
CA LEU A 216 -8.62 -8.88 -4.13
C LEU A 216 -9.50 -10.07 -4.50
N LYS A 217 -9.88 -10.17 -5.77
CA LYS A 217 -10.69 -11.24 -6.33
C LYS A 217 -10.29 -11.52 -7.77
N THR A 218 -10.03 -12.78 -8.08
CA THR A 218 -9.72 -13.28 -9.43
C THR A 218 -10.76 -14.30 -9.86
N GLY A 219 -11.29 -14.16 -11.06
CA GLY A 219 -12.26 -15.10 -11.64
C GLY A 219 -13.59 -15.17 -10.87
N ASP A 220 -14.52 -15.98 -11.36
CA ASP A 220 -15.86 -16.20 -10.80
C ASP A 220 -16.62 -14.90 -10.46
N LEU A 221 -16.32 -13.83 -11.20
CA LEU A 221 -17.04 -12.58 -11.11
C LEU A 221 -18.17 -12.60 -12.14
N THR A 222 -19.42 -12.43 -11.67
CA THR A 222 -20.53 -12.30 -12.59
C THR A 222 -20.55 -10.91 -13.24
N PRO A 223 -21.12 -10.75 -14.45
CA PRO A 223 -21.26 -9.45 -15.07
C PRO A 223 -21.98 -8.43 -14.19
N GLU A 224 -22.93 -8.89 -13.36
CA GLU A 224 -23.66 -8.07 -12.41
C GLU A 224 -22.75 -7.54 -11.30
N GLN A 225 -21.89 -8.39 -10.73
CA GLN A 225 -20.92 -8.00 -9.70
C GLN A 225 -19.92 -6.97 -10.25
N ILE A 226 -19.43 -7.20 -11.48
CA ILE A 226 -18.55 -6.26 -12.18
C ILE A 226 -19.23 -4.90 -12.36
N ALA A 227 -20.49 -4.90 -12.84
CA ALA A 227 -21.26 -3.69 -13.06
C ALA A 227 -21.54 -2.92 -11.75
N ILE A 228 -21.89 -3.63 -10.67
CA ILE A 228 -22.13 -3.02 -9.34
C ILE A 228 -20.85 -2.37 -8.80
N VAL A 229 -19.73 -3.07 -8.84
CA VAL A 229 -18.44 -2.53 -8.36
C VAL A 229 -18.00 -1.34 -9.21
N ALA A 230 -18.10 -1.43 -10.54
CA ALA A 230 -17.76 -0.33 -11.44
C ALA A 230 -18.65 0.91 -11.22
N ALA A 231 -19.97 0.74 -11.03
CA ALA A 231 -20.89 1.83 -10.75
C ALA A 231 -20.61 2.55 -9.42
N LYS A 232 -20.11 1.80 -8.41
CA LYS A 232 -19.79 2.32 -7.07
C LYS A 232 -18.32 2.64 -6.86
N GLN A 233 -17.51 2.65 -7.91
CA GLN A 233 -16.06 2.86 -7.83
C GLN A 233 -15.68 4.17 -7.12
N LYS A 234 -16.47 5.24 -7.27
CA LYS A 234 -16.25 6.52 -6.55
C LYS A 234 -16.40 6.40 -5.02
N GLU A 235 -17.20 5.45 -4.54
CA GLU A 235 -17.39 5.20 -3.11
C GLU A 235 -16.37 4.19 -2.56
N LEU A 236 -15.73 3.44 -3.44
CA LEU A 236 -14.77 2.38 -3.16
C LEU A 236 -13.35 2.85 -3.44
N ASN A 237 -12.85 3.77 -2.61
CA ASN A 237 -11.53 4.38 -2.79
C ASN A 237 -10.43 3.33 -3.03
N GLY A 238 -9.77 3.45 -4.17
CA GLY A 238 -8.67 2.57 -4.58
C GLY A 238 -9.10 1.27 -5.26
N ILE A 239 -10.40 0.92 -5.27
CA ILE A 239 -10.91 -0.27 -5.95
C ILE A 239 -11.09 0.00 -7.45
N THR A 240 -10.65 -0.95 -8.26
CA THR A 240 -10.80 -0.90 -9.72
C THR A 240 -11.13 -2.29 -10.26
N VAL A 241 -12.06 -2.34 -11.21
CA VAL A 241 -12.26 -3.54 -12.03
C VAL A 241 -11.25 -3.50 -13.17
N ALA A 242 -10.49 -4.55 -13.33
CA ALA A 242 -9.44 -4.68 -14.35
C ALA A 242 -9.53 -6.04 -15.05
N LYS A 243 -8.83 -6.16 -16.16
CA LYS A 243 -8.59 -7.46 -16.79
C LYS A 243 -7.19 -7.93 -16.42
N ASP A 244 -7.13 -9.18 -16.04
CA ASP A 244 -5.90 -9.89 -15.77
C ASP A 244 -5.87 -11.17 -16.62
N TRP A 245 -4.78 -11.90 -16.62
CA TRP A 245 -4.65 -13.12 -17.37
C TRP A 245 -4.09 -14.25 -16.51
N GLU A 246 -4.52 -15.46 -16.81
CA GLU A 246 -3.97 -16.66 -16.21
C GLU A 246 -3.34 -17.54 -17.27
N ARG A 247 -2.18 -18.09 -16.95
CA ARG A 247 -1.48 -19.01 -17.86
C ARG A 247 -2.15 -20.36 -17.86
N HIS A 248 -2.54 -20.83 -19.03
CA HIS A 248 -3.16 -22.12 -19.20
C HIS A 248 -2.37 -22.96 -20.22
N THR A 249 -2.02 -24.19 -19.84
CA THR A 249 -1.46 -25.17 -20.77
C THR A 249 -2.61 -25.90 -21.44
N VAL A 250 -2.66 -25.85 -22.77
CA VAL A 250 -3.78 -26.35 -23.55
C VAL A 250 -3.89 -27.89 -23.46
N ASP A 251 -2.73 -28.54 -23.42
CA ASP A 251 -2.66 -30.00 -23.38
C ASP A 251 -1.70 -30.50 -22.30
N SER A 252 -2.09 -31.59 -21.64
CA SER A 252 -1.30 -32.19 -20.56
C SER A 252 -0.04 -32.91 -21.04
N ALA A 253 -0.03 -33.38 -22.30
CA ALA A 253 1.06 -34.18 -22.87
C ALA A 253 2.43 -33.48 -22.76
N LEU A 254 2.49 -32.18 -23.04
CA LEU A 254 3.72 -31.40 -22.99
C LEU A 254 3.82 -30.57 -21.69
N SER A 255 2.88 -30.65 -20.78
CA SER A 255 2.88 -29.88 -19.53
C SER A 255 4.17 -30.04 -18.71
N PRO A 256 4.76 -31.24 -18.57
CA PRO A 256 6.03 -31.41 -17.85
C PRO A 256 7.21 -30.68 -18.52
N LEU A 257 7.20 -30.54 -19.85
CA LEU A 257 8.25 -29.84 -20.60
C LEU A 257 8.03 -28.33 -20.57
N ILE A 258 6.79 -27.87 -20.70
CA ILE A 258 6.42 -26.47 -20.70
C ILE A 258 6.75 -25.83 -19.34
N GLY A 259 6.35 -26.48 -18.27
CA GLY A 259 6.55 -25.97 -16.93
C GLY A 259 5.38 -25.09 -16.43
N LYS A 260 5.65 -24.32 -15.41
CA LYS A 260 4.63 -23.51 -14.69
C LYS A 260 5.04 -22.04 -14.59
N VAL A 261 4.05 -21.19 -14.48
CA VAL A 261 4.17 -19.76 -14.16
C VAL A 261 3.60 -19.51 -12.77
N SER A 262 4.23 -18.64 -11.99
CA SER A 262 3.70 -18.26 -10.67
C SER A 262 2.37 -17.55 -10.80
N SER A 263 1.52 -17.63 -9.76
CA SER A 263 0.28 -16.85 -9.71
C SER A 263 0.58 -15.39 -9.33
N SER A 264 -0.39 -14.49 -9.53
CA SER A 264 -0.25 -13.08 -9.11
C SER A 264 -0.13 -12.93 -7.58
N GLU A 265 -0.72 -13.85 -6.83
CA GLU A 265 -0.66 -13.88 -5.36
C GLU A 265 0.71 -14.38 -4.87
N ALA A 266 1.27 -15.36 -5.55
CA ALA A 266 2.58 -15.91 -5.20
C ALA A 266 3.73 -14.97 -5.61
N GLY A 267 3.57 -14.26 -6.74
CA GLY A 267 4.59 -13.35 -7.27
C GLY A 267 5.92 -14.02 -7.58
N LEU A 268 7.02 -13.32 -7.28
CA LEU A 268 8.36 -13.82 -7.51
C LEU A 268 8.73 -14.95 -6.53
N PRO A 269 9.31 -16.08 -6.99
CA PRO A 269 9.86 -17.09 -6.10
C PRO A 269 10.90 -16.49 -5.15
N GLN A 270 10.82 -16.81 -3.87
CA GLN A 270 11.66 -16.23 -2.84
C GLN A 270 13.17 -16.42 -3.12
N GLU A 271 13.52 -17.54 -3.71
CA GLU A 271 14.91 -17.92 -4.05
C GLU A 271 15.50 -17.00 -5.11
N ASP A 272 14.72 -16.69 -6.16
CA ASP A 272 15.14 -15.92 -7.33
C ASP A 272 14.75 -14.42 -7.23
N ALA A 273 14.00 -14.01 -6.19
CA ALA A 273 13.41 -12.68 -6.07
C ALA A 273 14.45 -11.55 -6.19
N LYS A 274 15.61 -11.70 -5.56
CA LYS A 274 16.68 -10.68 -5.62
C LYS A 274 17.20 -10.44 -7.04
N GLU A 275 17.29 -11.51 -7.85
CA GLU A 275 17.75 -11.43 -9.23
C GLU A 275 16.70 -10.77 -10.12
N TYR A 276 15.44 -11.19 -10.00
CA TYR A 276 14.33 -10.59 -10.74
C TYR A 276 14.14 -9.11 -10.43
N LEU A 277 14.25 -8.71 -9.14
CA LEU A 277 14.18 -7.30 -8.75
C LEU A 277 15.30 -6.46 -9.38
N LYS A 278 16.53 -6.99 -9.49
CA LYS A 278 17.63 -6.31 -10.20
C LYS A 278 17.34 -6.16 -11.69
N LYS A 279 16.62 -7.10 -12.29
CA LYS A 279 16.17 -7.05 -13.70
C LYS A 279 14.96 -6.15 -13.91
N GLY A 280 14.43 -5.52 -12.83
CA GLY A 280 13.32 -4.56 -12.91
C GLY A 280 11.93 -5.16 -12.76
N TYR A 281 11.83 -6.43 -12.36
CA TYR A 281 10.55 -7.05 -12.01
C TYR A 281 9.99 -6.47 -10.73
N ALA A 282 8.68 -6.51 -10.58
CA ALA A 282 7.99 -6.21 -9.32
C ALA A 282 7.78 -7.50 -8.51
N LEU A 283 7.61 -7.38 -7.18
CA LEU A 283 7.44 -8.55 -6.30
C LEU A 283 6.24 -9.42 -6.67
N ASN A 284 5.19 -8.82 -7.21
CA ASN A 284 3.96 -9.48 -7.63
C ASN A 284 3.95 -9.88 -9.12
N ASP A 285 5.07 -9.77 -9.81
CA ASP A 285 5.16 -10.22 -11.19
C ASP A 285 5.10 -11.73 -11.26
N ARG A 286 4.41 -12.22 -12.28
CA ARG A 286 4.37 -13.63 -12.63
C ARG A 286 5.57 -13.99 -13.47
N VAL A 287 6.28 -15.04 -13.07
CA VAL A 287 7.47 -15.53 -13.75
C VAL A 287 7.39 -17.03 -13.96
N GLY A 288 8.07 -17.53 -14.96
CA GLY A 288 8.27 -18.97 -15.15
C GLY A 288 9.03 -19.57 -13.96
N THR A 289 8.49 -20.63 -13.39
CA THR A 289 9.07 -21.29 -12.21
C THR A 289 9.77 -22.60 -12.55
N SER A 290 9.51 -23.18 -13.72
CA SER A 290 10.13 -24.43 -14.16
C SER A 290 10.21 -24.55 -15.67
N TYR A 291 11.11 -25.37 -16.13
CA TYR A 291 11.33 -25.81 -17.52
C TYR A 291 11.32 -24.67 -18.55
N LEU A 292 10.64 -24.82 -19.70
CA LEU A 292 10.66 -23.83 -20.78
C LEU A 292 10.13 -22.46 -20.33
N GLU A 293 9.12 -22.43 -19.47
CA GLU A 293 8.60 -21.17 -18.92
C GLU A 293 9.66 -20.42 -18.11
N LYS A 294 10.53 -21.13 -17.35
CA LYS A 294 11.62 -20.51 -16.59
C LYS A 294 12.82 -20.17 -17.50
N GLU A 295 13.22 -21.08 -18.34
CA GLU A 295 14.40 -20.92 -19.21
C GLU A 295 14.24 -19.75 -20.19
N TYR A 296 13.04 -19.61 -20.76
CA TYR A 296 12.73 -18.54 -21.72
C TYR A 296 12.00 -17.36 -21.10
N GLU A 297 12.08 -17.17 -19.76
CA GLU A 297 11.41 -16.10 -19.03
C GLU A 297 11.60 -14.73 -19.68
N GLU A 298 12.86 -14.35 -19.99
CA GLU A 298 13.17 -13.02 -20.55
C GLU A 298 12.57 -12.79 -21.95
N LYS A 299 12.25 -13.85 -22.68
CA LYS A 299 11.64 -13.76 -24.01
C LYS A 299 10.13 -13.77 -23.91
N LEU A 300 9.59 -14.64 -23.06
CA LEU A 300 8.15 -14.82 -22.87
C LEU A 300 7.52 -13.67 -22.08
N GLN A 301 8.26 -13.04 -21.17
CA GLN A 301 7.76 -11.93 -20.35
C GLN A 301 7.47 -10.70 -21.21
N GLY A 302 6.27 -10.16 -21.08
CA GLY A 302 5.89 -8.89 -21.67
C GLY A 302 6.49 -7.70 -20.93
N LYS A 303 6.62 -6.57 -21.63
CA LYS A 303 7.01 -5.31 -20.98
C LYS A 303 5.80 -4.65 -20.37
N HIS A 304 5.89 -4.25 -19.10
CA HIS A 304 4.81 -3.58 -18.39
C HIS A 304 4.41 -2.24 -19.03
N THR A 305 3.13 -1.93 -19.00
CA THR A 305 2.68 -0.55 -19.13
C THR A 305 2.94 0.17 -17.83
N VAL A 306 3.66 1.28 -17.90
CA VAL A 306 3.97 2.11 -16.75
C VAL A 306 3.11 3.37 -16.80
N ARG A 307 2.30 3.59 -15.77
CA ARG A 307 1.48 4.78 -15.58
C ARG A 307 2.03 5.58 -14.42
N GLU A 308 2.25 6.87 -14.62
CA GLU A 308 2.56 7.82 -13.56
C GLU A 308 1.27 8.52 -13.16
N ILE A 309 0.87 8.34 -11.91
CA ILE A 309 -0.30 8.95 -11.33
C ILE A 309 0.17 10.00 -10.33
N THR A 310 -0.34 11.22 -10.47
CA THR A 310 -0.11 12.31 -9.51
C THR A 310 -1.40 12.53 -8.74
N VAL A 311 -1.32 12.56 -7.43
CA VAL A 311 -2.44 12.90 -6.55
C VAL A 311 -2.26 14.29 -5.96
N ASP A 312 -3.36 14.98 -5.72
CA ASP A 312 -3.38 16.26 -5.02
C ASP A 312 -3.31 16.08 -3.49
N LYS A 313 -3.49 17.16 -2.75
CA LYS A 313 -3.43 17.16 -1.28
C LYS A 313 -4.62 16.44 -0.65
N GLU A 314 -5.70 16.35 -1.36
CA GLU A 314 -6.94 15.68 -0.99
C GLU A 314 -6.91 14.17 -1.32
N GLY A 315 -5.88 13.72 -2.09
CA GLY A 315 -5.69 12.33 -2.53
C GLY A 315 -6.44 11.97 -3.80
N GLU A 316 -7.03 12.97 -4.46
CA GLU A 316 -7.68 12.78 -5.75
C GLU A 316 -6.65 12.71 -6.87
N VAL A 317 -6.97 11.97 -7.95
CA VAL A 317 -6.08 11.85 -9.11
C VAL A 317 -6.06 13.16 -9.90
N ALA A 318 -4.98 13.91 -9.75
CA ALA A 318 -4.75 15.16 -10.48
C ALA A 318 -4.23 14.92 -11.90
N SER A 319 -3.46 13.85 -12.11
CA SER A 319 -2.92 13.48 -13.43
C SER A 319 -2.67 11.98 -13.49
N ASP A 320 -2.94 11.39 -14.66
CA ASP A 320 -2.69 10.00 -14.99
C ASP A 320 -2.10 9.93 -16.39
N LYS A 321 -0.83 9.54 -16.49
CA LYS A 321 -0.08 9.51 -17.74
C LYS A 321 0.60 8.17 -17.94
N ILE A 322 0.47 7.60 -19.14
CA ILE A 322 1.27 6.46 -19.55
C ILE A 322 2.67 6.97 -19.91
N THR A 323 3.67 6.63 -19.08
CA THR A 323 5.07 6.98 -19.31
C THR A 323 5.80 5.94 -20.15
N GLN A 324 5.35 4.68 -20.07
CA GLN A 324 5.86 3.59 -20.90
C GLN A 324 4.69 2.72 -21.35
N LYS A 325 4.54 2.54 -22.66
CA LYS A 325 3.57 1.60 -23.22
C LYS A 325 4.12 0.19 -23.13
N GLY A 326 3.33 -0.71 -22.57
CA GLY A 326 3.65 -2.12 -22.50
C GLY A 326 3.62 -2.81 -23.87
N SER A 327 4.25 -3.95 -23.95
CA SER A 327 4.18 -4.84 -25.10
C SER A 327 4.08 -6.29 -24.65
N LYS A 328 3.33 -7.09 -25.41
CA LYS A 328 3.26 -8.54 -25.22
C LYS A 328 4.66 -9.15 -25.34
N GLY A 329 4.91 -10.23 -24.60
CA GLY A 329 6.11 -11.04 -24.72
C GLY A 329 6.23 -11.74 -26.08
N ASN A 330 7.44 -12.14 -26.42
CA ASN A 330 7.70 -12.87 -27.66
C ASN A 330 7.13 -14.29 -27.57
N ASN A 331 6.60 -14.80 -28.67
CA ASN A 331 6.19 -16.18 -28.75
C ASN A 331 7.40 -17.11 -28.94
N LEU A 332 7.28 -18.33 -28.40
CA LEU A 332 8.25 -19.41 -28.57
C LEU A 332 7.64 -20.48 -29.46
N GLN A 333 8.32 -20.88 -30.52
CA GLN A 333 7.92 -21.99 -31.35
C GLN A 333 8.88 -23.17 -31.14
N LEU A 334 8.30 -24.32 -30.76
CA LEU A 334 9.05 -25.55 -30.55
C LEU A 334 9.21 -26.33 -31.87
N THR A 335 10.15 -27.25 -31.87
CA THR A 335 10.33 -28.23 -32.95
C THR A 335 9.49 -29.49 -32.74
N ILE A 336 8.80 -29.62 -31.63
CA ILE A 336 7.94 -30.74 -31.26
C ILE A 336 6.59 -30.61 -31.97
N ASP A 337 6.10 -31.68 -32.53
CA ASP A 337 4.77 -31.80 -33.10
C ASP A 337 3.84 -32.43 -32.07
N LEU A 338 2.78 -31.68 -31.70
CA LEU A 338 1.85 -32.10 -30.63
C LEU A 338 1.08 -33.39 -31.00
N ASP A 339 0.64 -33.51 -32.26
CA ASP A 339 -0.14 -34.69 -32.68
C ASP A 339 0.75 -35.95 -32.68
N PHE A 340 2.02 -35.79 -33.11
CA PHE A 340 2.99 -36.89 -33.06
C PHE A 340 3.29 -37.28 -31.59
N GLN A 341 3.49 -36.32 -30.72
CA GLN A 341 3.70 -36.56 -29.28
C GLN A 341 2.54 -37.35 -28.66
N LYS A 342 1.31 -36.94 -28.90
CA LYS A 342 0.11 -37.65 -28.45
C LYS A 342 0.01 -39.06 -28.99
N GLY A 343 0.27 -39.23 -30.27
CA GLY A 343 0.26 -40.57 -30.87
C GLY A 343 1.27 -41.52 -30.24
N VAL A 344 2.45 -41.02 -29.88
CA VAL A 344 3.47 -41.81 -29.15
C VAL A 344 2.99 -42.12 -27.73
N GLU A 345 2.43 -41.14 -27.01
CA GLU A 345 1.89 -41.36 -25.65
C GLU A 345 0.76 -42.40 -25.63
N ASP A 346 -0.16 -42.33 -26.58
CA ASP A 346 -1.25 -43.29 -26.71
C ASP A 346 -0.73 -44.70 -26.94
N ILE A 347 0.26 -44.87 -27.83
CA ILE A 347 0.88 -46.19 -28.10
C ILE A 347 1.57 -46.71 -26.82
N LEU A 348 2.35 -45.86 -26.14
CA LEU A 348 3.03 -46.26 -24.92
C LEU A 348 2.04 -46.62 -23.80
N GLY A 349 0.97 -45.84 -23.67
CA GLY A 349 -0.09 -46.11 -22.68
C GLY A 349 -0.81 -47.46 -22.92
N GLN A 350 -1.13 -47.74 -24.19
CA GLN A 350 -1.73 -48.99 -24.59
C GLN A 350 -0.79 -50.19 -24.34
N GLN A 351 0.49 -50.04 -24.73
CA GLN A 351 1.49 -51.07 -24.54
C GLN A 351 1.72 -51.35 -23.04
N LEU A 352 1.89 -50.32 -22.24
CA LEU A 352 2.08 -50.47 -20.81
C LEU A 352 0.86 -51.18 -20.13
N SER A 353 -0.35 -50.79 -20.51
CA SER A 353 -1.57 -51.41 -20.03
C SER A 353 -1.64 -52.89 -20.41
N SER A 354 -1.25 -53.28 -21.63
CA SER A 354 -1.16 -54.65 -22.09
C SER A 354 -0.13 -55.42 -21.29
N GLU A 355 1.08 -54.93 -21.10
CA GLU A 355 2.16 -55.60 -20.36
C GLU A 355 1.81 -55.81 -18.87
N ILE A 356 1.10 -54.86 -18.25
CA ILE A 356 0.59 -54.96 -16.88
C ILE A 356 -0.48 -56.06 -16.80
N SER A 357 -1.42 -56.09 -17.74
CA SER A 357 -2.50 -57.06 -17.77
C SER A 357 -1.99 -58.51 -17.97
N GLU A 358 -0.87 -58.64 -18.69
CA GLU A 358 -0.20 -59.94 -18.94
C GLU A 358 0.78 -60.32 -17.80
N ASN A 359 0.83 -59.57 -16.71
CA ASN A 359 1.75 -59.73 -15.56
C ASN A 359 3.24 -59.63 -15.94
N LYS A 360 3.57 -59.00 -17.09
CA LYS A 360 4.96 -58.80 -17.54
C LYS A 360 5.60 -57.53 -16.98
N ALA A 361 4.76 -56.52 -16.63
CA ALA A 361 5.20 -55.23 -16.14
C ALA A 361 4.47 -54.80 -14.85
N THR A 362 4.17 -55.76 -13.94
CA THR A 362 3.33 -55.58 -12.75
C THR A 362 3.79 -54.44 -11.83
N TYR A 363 5.09 -54.15 -11.82
CA TYR A 363 5.69 -53.11 -10.97
C TYR A 363 6.13 -51.86 -11.75
N SER A 364 5.79 -51.79 -13.04
CA SER A 364 6.12 -50.61 -13.84
C SER A 364 5.11 -49.51 -13.64
N GLU A 365 5.59 -48.30 -13.21
CA GLU A 365 4.76 -47.12 -13.00
C GLU A 365 4.65 -46.27 -14.26
N GLY A 366 5.44 -46.56 -15.32
CA GLY A 366 5.46 -45.78 -16.56
C GLY A 366 6.35 -46.38 -17.62
N MET A 367 6.20 -45.84 -18.82
CA MET A 367 7.01 -46.16 -20.00
C MET A 367 7.42 -44.86 -20.69
N TYR A 368 8.60 -44.84 -21.33
CA TYR A 368 9.04 -43.69 -22.07
C TYR A 368 9.68 -44.10 -23.40
N ALA A 369 9.60 -43.18 -24.38
CA ALA A 369 10.30 -43.30 -25.65
C ALA A 369 10.91 -41.95 -26.04
N VAL A 370 12.01 -41.98 -26.75
CA VAL A 370 12.64 -40.81 -27.32
C VAL A 370 12.80 -41.04 -28.82
N VAL A 371 12.21 -40.13 -29.59
CA VAL A 371 12.34 -40.13 -31.07
C VAL A 371 13.15 -38.91 -31.43
N MET A 372 14.27 -39.13 -32.17
CA MET A 372 15.21 -38.08 -32.59
C MET A 372 15.20 -37.95 -34.11
#